data_878c3830d23231ab814df10dae46f6e8
#
_entry.id   878c3830d23231ab814df10dae46f6e8
#
_cell.length_a   1.000
_cell.length_b   1.000
_cell.length_c   1.000
_cell.angle_alpha   90.00
_cell.angle_beta   90.00
_cell.angle_gamma   90.00
#
_symmetry.space_group_name_H-M   'P 1'
#
loop_
_entity.id
_entity.type
_entity.pdbx_description
1 polymer ?
#
loop_
_entity_poly.entity_id
_entity_poly.type
_entity_poly.pdbx_seq_one_letter_code
_entity_poly.pdbx_strand_id
1 'polypeptide(L)'
;MRKALLVVAVLFTMMTACTQNKPSQAVGNETEVAVQTEVADSIDPQTRLENMQEVQAYLKECGVFFIATADGDQPHVRPFGVSEIINDRLYIMTGKVKDVYKQMAANGKFEICALKPSGSEWLRLTGTLVNDETLAVKEEFLNRNESLKSMYKADDDNMAVLYITNATARFCSFAAPEKAVHF
;
A
#
# COMPACT_ATOMS: atom_id res chain seq x y z
N MET A 1 48.55 58.42 -49.04
CA MET A 1 47.18 57.90 -49.28
C MET A 1 47.21 56.40 -49.27
N ARG A 2 46.98 55.79 -48.12
CA ARG A 2 46.79 54.36 -48.01
C ARG A 2 45.66 54.14 -47.02
N LYS A 3 44.53 53.65 -47.51
CA LYS A 3 43.34 53.30 -46.73
C LYS A 3 43.62 51.96 -46.02
N ALA A 4 43.55 51.95 -44.72
CA ALA A 4 43.54 50.70 -43.93
C ALA A 4 42.13 50.19 -43.83
N LEU A 5 41.91 48.94 -44.25
CA LEU A 5 40.63 48.23 -44.17
C LEU A 5 40.62 47.42 -42.87
N LEU A 6 39.77 47.76 -41.93
CA LEU A 6 39.54 47.01 -40.68
C LEU A 6 38.54 45.87 -40.95
N VAL A 7 39.01 44.64 -40.88
CA VAL A 7 38.16 43.46 -40.91
C VAL A 7 37.78 43.12 -39.49
N VAL A 8 36.53 43.30 -39.15
CA VAL A 8 35.95 42.84 -37.86
C VAL A 8 35.49 41.40 -38.05
N ALA A 9 36.20 40.47 -37.45
CA ALA A 9 35.79 39.08 -37.37
C ALA A 9 34.78 38.92 -36.22
N VAL A 10 33.50 38.67 -36.54
CA VAL A 10 32.49 38.30 -35.56
C VAL A 10 32.58 36.79 -35.31
N LEU A 11 33.10 36.41 -34.14
CA LEU A 11 33.07 35.03 -33.66
C LEU A 11 31.62 34.72 -33.19
N PHE A 12 30.93 33.90 -33.95
CA PHE A 12 29.64 33.35 -33.57
C PHE A 12 29.89 32.09 -32.74
N THR A 13 29.88 32.21 -31.42
CA THR A 13 29.90 31.04 -30.51
C THR A 13 28.49 30.42 -30.46
N MET A 14 28.32 29.29 -31.17
CA MET A 14 27.17 28.42 -30.98
C MET A 14 27.22 27.78 -29.59
N MET A 15 26.40 28.27 -28.65
CA MET A 15 26.06 27.54 -27.44
C MET A 15 25.06 26.44 -27.81
N THR A 16 25.53 25.21 -27.88
CA THR A 16 24.70 24.01 -27.92
C THR A 16 24.10 23.83 -26.53
N ALA A 17 22.86 24.24 -26.32
CA ALA A 17 22.09 23.93 -25.15
C ALA A 17 21.73 22.45 -25.20
N CYS A 18 22.47 21.58 -24.46
CA CYS A 18 22.01 20.25 -24.09
C CYS A 18 20.83 20.40 -23.14
N THR A 19 19.63 20.30 -23.66
CA THR A 19 18.42 20.04 -22.85
C THR A 19 18.56 18.63 -22.28
N GLN A 20 19.08 18.53 -21.07
CA GLN A 20 18.94 17.32 -20.26
C GLN A 20 17.44 17.21 -19.90
N ASN A 21 16.76 16.26 -20.54
CA ASN A 21 15.46 15.81 -20.13
C ASN A 21 15.62 15.13 -18.74
N LYS A 22 15.37 15.89 -17.68
CA LYS A 22 15.26 15.37 -16.33
C LYS A 22 13.98 14.55 -16.29
N PRO A 23 14.01 13.25 -15.92
CA PRO A 23 12.78 12.51 -15.73
C PRO A 23 11.95 13.21 -14.66
N SER A 24 10.69 13.45 -14.96
CA SER A 24 9.70 13.98 -14.03
C SER A 24 9.62 13.02 -12.85
N GLN A 25 10.26 13.34 -11.74
CA GLN A 25 10.07 12.63 -10.48
C GLN A 25 8.63 12.90 -10.04
N ALA A 26 7.93 11.82 -9.71
CA ALA A 26 6.58 11.83 -9.17
C ALA A 26 6.57 12.52 -7.79
N VAL A 27 6.37 13.83 -7.79
CA VAL A 27 6.28 14.69 -6.57
C VAL A 27 5.00 14.39 -5.77
N GLY A 28 4.04 13.61 -6.32
CA GLY A 28 2.76 13.32 -5.67
C GLY A 28 2.82 12.31 -4.51
N ASN A 29 3.80 11.41 -4.50
CA ASN A 29 3.75 10.23 -3.63
C ASN A 29 4.28 10.49 -2.20
N GLU A 30 5.29 11.34 -2.03
CA GLU A 30 5.88 11.65 -0.73
C GLU A 30 4.96 12.55 0.13
N THR A 31 4.28 13.49 -0.50
CA THR A 31 3.35 14.40 0.18
C THR A 31 2.09 13.66 0.65
N GLU A 32 1.56 12.71 -0.13
CA GLU A 32 0.38 11.93 0.23
C GLU A 32 0.67 10.96 1.38
N VAL A 33 1.82 10.29 1.38
CA VAL A 33 2.26 9.41 2.47
C VAL A 33 2.49 10.21 3.76
N ALA A 34 3.12 11.39 3.70
CA ALA A 34 3.34 12.24 4.86
C ALA A 34 2.01 12.73 5.47
N VAL A 35 1.05 13.16 4.65
CA VAL A 35 -0.29 13.57 5.10
C VAL A 35 -1.06 12.41 5.74
N GLN A 36 -0.98 11.21 5.17
CA GLN A 36 -1.64 10.02 5.74
C GLN A 36 -1.05 9.62 7.10
N THR A 37 0.27 9.73 7.26
CA THR A 37 0.94 9.45 8.54
C THR A 37 0.54 10.46 9.61
N GLU A 38 0.51 11.75 9.29
CA GLU A 38 0.08 12.81 10.23
C GLU A 38 -1.39 12.63 10.64
N VAL A 39 -2.27 12.27 9.72
CA VAL A 39 -3.69 12.01 10.02
C VAL A 39 -3.85 10.80 10.92
N ALA A 40 -3.15 9.69 10.64
CA ALA A 40 -3.23 8.47 11.44
C ALA A 40 -2.73 8.70 12.89
N ASP A 41 -1.67 9.47 13.08
CA ASP A 41 -1.12 9.79 14.41
C ASP A 41 -2.00 10.75 15.21
N SER A 42 -2.87 11.54 14.58
CA SER A 42 -3.80 12.47 15.23
C SER A 42 -5.10 11.82 15.72
N ILE A 43 -5.38 10.57 15.30
CA ILE A 43 -6.60 9.83 15.67
C ILE A 43 -6.40 9.21 17.06
N ASP A 44 -7.37 9.42 17.95
CA ASP A 44 -7.33 8.77 19.26
C ASP A 44 -7.38 7.23 19.13
N PRO A 45 -6.77 6.48 20.07
CA PRO A 45 -6.64 5.03 19.97
C PRO A 45 -7.97 4.28 19.86
N GLN A 46 -9.04 4.78 20.53
CA GLN A 46 -10.34 4.14 20.51
C GLN A 46 -11.00 4.28 19.14
N THR A 47 -10.99 5.47 18.55
CA THR A 47 -11.49 5.72 17.19
C THR A 47 -10.70 4.91 16.15
N ARG A 48 -9.37 4.80 16.33
CA ARG A 48 -8.52 3.97 15.47
C ARG A 48 -8.96 2.50 15.50
N LEU A 49 -9.20 1.96 16.68
CA LEU A 49 -9.66 0.57 16.84
C LEU A 49 -11.05 0.37 16.23
N GLU A 50 -11.98 1.29 16.44
CA GLU A 50 -13.31 1.25 15.84
C GLU A 50 -13.25 1.25 14.31
N ASN A 51 -12.40 2.10 13.72
CA ASN A 51 -12.18 2.15 12.27
C ASN A 51 -11.62 0.81 11.74
N MET A 52 -10.64 0.22 12.43
CA MET A 52 -10.11 -1.11 12.08
C MET A 52 -11.18 -2.20 12.17
N GLN A 53 -12.03 -2.16 13.20
CA GLN A 53 -13.13 -3.12 13.38
C GLN A 53 -14.16 -3.00 12.26
N GLU A 54 -14.53 -1.79 11.84
CA GLU A 54 -15.43 -1.54 10.71
C GLU A 54 -14.85 -2.14 9.41
N VAL A 55 -13.55 -1.88 9.15
CA VAL A 55 -12.85 -2.43 7.98
C VAL A 55 -12.80 -3.95 8.03
N GLN A 56 -12.44 -4.54 9.17
CA GLN A 56 -12.37 -6.00 9.33
C GLN A 56 -13.76 -6.64 9.12
N ALA A 57 -14.80 -6.06 9.70
CA ALA A 57 -16.16 -6.55 9.54
C ALA A 57 -16.58 -6.55 8.05
N TYR A 58 -16.23 -5.50 7.33
CA TYR A 58 -16.50 -5.40 5.89
C TYR A 58 -15.74 -6.48 5.10
N LEU A 59 -14.45 -6.70 5.37
CA LEU A 59 -13.66 -7.75 4.72
C LEU A 59 -14.24 -9.15 5.01
N LYS A 60 -14.68 -9.40 6.23
CA LYS A 60 -15.33 -10.66 6.62
C LYS A 60 -16.68 -10.87 5.93
N GLU A 61 -17.49 -9.81 5.77
CA GLU A 61 -18.75 -9.87 5.02
C GLU A 61 -18.52 -10.21 3.54
N CYS A 62 -17.47 -9.67 2.93
CA CYS A 62 -17.08 -9.99 1.55
C CYS A 62 -16.55 -11.43 1.40
N GLY A 63 -15.96 -12.00 2.44
CA GLY A 63 -15.35 -13.33 2.46
C GLY A 63 -14.04 -13.41 1.68
N VAL A 64 -14.01 -12.93 0.44
CA VAL A 64 -12.82 -12.82 -0.41
C VAL A 64 -12.59 -11.36 -0.75
N PHE A 65 -11.35 -10.92 -0.63
CA PHE A 65 -10.90 -9.62 -1.07
C PHE A 65 -9.65 -9.76 -1.95
N PHE A 66 -9.43 -8.79 -2.84
CA PHE A 66 -8.29 -8.80 -3.74
C PHE A 66 -7.25 -7.81 -3.25
N ILE A 67 -5.99 -8.25 -3.19
CA ILE A 67 -4.87 -7.38 -2.85
C ILE A 67 -4.00 -7.14 -4.09
N ALA A 68 -3.75 -5.88 -4.37
CA ALA A 68 -2.80 -5.41 -5.37
C ALA A 68 -1.46 -5.09 -4.71
N THR A 69 -0.37 -5.52 -5.35
CA THR A 69 1.02 -5.17 -5.03
C THR A 69 1.76 -4.89 -6.33
N ALA A 70 2.97 -4.37 -6.26
CA ALA A 70 3.80 -4.11 -7.44
C ALA A 70 5.13 -4.86 -7.36
N ASP A 71 5.62 -5.29 -8.52
CA ASP A 71 6.99 -5.74 -8.75
C ASP A 71 7.63 -4.78 -9.74
N GLY A 72 8.46 -3.86 -9.23
CA GLY A 72 8.87 -2.69 -10.01
C GLY A 72 7.64 -1.85 -10.42
N ASP A 73 7.40 -1.73 -11.71
CA ASP A 73 6.26 -1.03 -12.32
C ASP A 73 5.08 -1.96 -12.69
N GLN A 74 5.26 -3.28 -12.56
CA GLN A 74 4.22 -4.25 -12.89
C GLN A 74 3.28 -4.48 -11.70
N PRO A 75 1.98 -4.14 -11.82
CA PRO A 75 0.99 -4.46 -10.79
C PRO A 75 0.60 -5.94 -10.85
N HIS A 76 0.36 -6.49 -9.66
CA HIS A 76 -0.12 -7.86 -9.47
C HIS A 76 -1.33 -7.88 -8.54
N VAL A 77 -2.35 -8.69 -8.86
CA VAL A 77 -3.58 -8.84 -8.06
C VAL A 77 -3.83 -10.31 -7.76
N ARG A 78 -4.24 -10.63 -6.52
CA ARG A 78 -4.59 -11.99 -6.11
C ARG A 78 -5.62 -11.99 -4.97
N PRO A 79 -6.41 -13.06 -4.82
CA PRO A 79 -7.39 -13.19 -3.75
C PRO A 79 -6.73 -13.47 -2.39
N PHE A 80 -7.31 -12.88 -1.35
CA PHE A 80 -7.08 -13.15 0.06
C PHE A 80 -8.44 -13.38 0.72
N GLY A 81 -8.47 -14.03 1.88
CA GLY A 81 -9.74 -14.35 2.55
C GLY A 81 -9.73 -14.18 4.06
N VAL A 82 -8.58 -13.79 4.64
CA VAL A 82 -8.44 -13.76 6.11
C VAL A 82 -7.80 -12.47 6.57
N SER A 83 -8.45 -11.85 7.57
CA SER A 83 -7.91 -10.70 8.28
C SER A 83 -8.28 -10.78 9.75
N GLU A 84 -7.35 -10.43 10.67
CA GLU A 84 -7.59 -10.46 12.10
C GLU A 84 -7.08 -9.19 12.79
N ILE A 85 -7.80 -8.73 13.82
CA ILE A 85 -7.31 -7.69 14.72
C ILE A 85 -6.69 -8.38 15.93
N ILE A 86 -5.39 -8.20 16.12
CA ILE A 86 -4.62 -8.75 17.25
C ILE A 86 -3.81 -7.59 17.84
N ASN A 87 -3.89 -7.38 19.16
CA ASN A 87 -3.17 -6.30 19.84
C ASN A 87 -3.35 -4.94 19.17
N ASP A 88 -4.61 -4.58 18.87
CA ASP A 88 -5.00 -3.31 18.24
C ASP A 88 -4.32 -3.03 16.89
N ARG A 89 -4.04 -4.09 16.12
CA ARG A 89 -3.52 -4.02 14.75
C ARG A 89 -4.30 -4.95 13.83
N LEU A 90 -4.60 -4.47 12.63
CA LEU A 90 -5.24 -5.27 11.60
C LEU A 90 -4.20 -6.03 10.79
N TYR A 91 -4.28 -7.36 10.83
CA TYR A 91 -3.36 -8.28 10.17
C TYR A 91 -3.99 -8.97 8.98
N ILE A 92 -3.16 -9.25 7.98
CA ILE A 92 -3.35 -10.24 6.93
C ILE A 92 -2.20 -11.25 6.97
N MET A 93 -2.35 -12.41 6.28
CA MET A 93 -1.27 -13.39 6.25
C MET A 93 -1.02 -13.94 4.85
N THR A 94 0.21 -14.40 4.63
CA THR A 94 0.63 -15.12 3.41
C THR A 94 1.78 -16.07 3.71
N GLY A 95 2.26 -16.81 2.69
CA GLY A 95 3.49 -17.60 2.80
C GLY A 95 4.68 -16.85 2.24
N LYS A 96 5.83 -16.89 2.94
CA LYS A 96 7.07 -16.22 2.52
C LYS A 96 7.63 -16.72 1.19
N VAL A 97 7.33 -17.96 0.82
CA VAL A 97 7.73 -18.53 -0.48
C VAL A 97 6.97 -17.92 -1.66
N LYS A 98 5.85 -17.25 -1.43
CA LYS A 98 5.02 -16.65 -2.50
C LYS A 98 5.59 -15.33 -2.97
N ASP A 99 5.48 -15.04 -4.26
CA ASP A 99 5.93 -13.76 -4.84
C ASP A 99 5.22 -12.55 -4.24
N VAL A 100 3.95 -12.70 -3.84
CA VAL A 100 3.23 -11.65 -3.13
C VAL A 100 3.95 -11.19 -1.86
N TYR A 101 4.51 -12.12 -1.07
CA TYR A 101 5.28 -11.74 0.11
C TYR A 101 6.55 -10.97 -0.26
N LYS A 102 7.27 -11.42 -1.29
CA LYS A 102 8.48 -10.74 -1.78
C LYS A 102 8.16 -9.29 -2.20
N GLN A 103 7.05 -9.08 -2.90
CA GLN A 103 6.57 -7.77 -3.31
C GLN A 103 6.20 -6.88 -2.11
N MET A 104 5.46 -7.43 -1.13
CA MET A 104 5.11 -6.74 0.10
C MET A 104 6.36 -6.38 0.93
N ALA A 105 7.32 -7.27 1.02
CA ALA A 105 8.57 -7.04 1.74
C ALA A 105 9.47 -5.98 1.05
N ALA A 106 9.38 -5.85 -0.27
CA ALA A 106 10.18 -4.92 -1.04
C ALA A 106 9.77 -3.45 -0.85
N ASN A 107 8.47 -3.14 -0.73
CA ASN A 107 8.02 -1.76 -0.61
C ASN A 107 6.86 -1.52 0.37
N GLY A 108 6.22 -2.56 0.90
CA GLY A 108 5.12 -2.50 1.85
C GLY A 108 3.81 -1.90 1.32
N LYS A 109 3.81 -1.31 0.14
CA LYS A 109 2.61 -0.65 -0.43
C LYS A 109 1.65 -1.67 -1.01
N PHE A 110 0.37 -1.42 -0.80
CA PHE A 110 -0.70 -2.28 -1.29
C PHE A 110 -1.99 -1.50 -1.52
N GLU A 111 -2.90 -2.11 -2.26
CA GLU A 111 -4.31 -1.75 -2.25
C GLU A 111 -5.15 -3.02 -2.15
N ILE A 112 -6.10 -3.03 -1.22
CA ILE A 112 -7.15 -4.05 -1.15
C ILE A 112 -8.42 -3.49 -1.78
N CYS A 113 -9.08 -4.33 -2.60
CA CYS A 113 -10.43 -4.12 -3.08
C CYS A 113 -11.31 -5.29 -2.62
N ALA A 114 -12.40 -4.98 -1.91
CA ALA A 114 -13.37 -5.97 -1.43
C ALA A 114 -14.77 -5.57 -1.86
N LEU A 115 -15.40 -6.38 -2.71
CA LEU A 115 -16.75 -6.16 -3.23
C LEU A 115 -17.76 -6.95 -2.39
N LYS A 116 -18.80 -6.28 -1.89
CA LYS A 116 -19.89 -6.96 -1.21
C LYS A 116 -20.66 -7.90 -2.16
N PRO A 117 -21.28 -8.96 -1.63
CA PRO A 117 -22.09 -9.89 -2.43
C PRO A 117 -23.22 -9.20 -3.21
N SER A 118 -23.69 -8.03 -2.76
CA SER A 118 -24.68 -7.21 -3.48
C SER A 118 -24.18 -6.68 -4.83
N GLY A 119 -22.85 -6.60 -5.01
CA GLY A 119 -22.20 -6.06 -6.21
C GLY A 119 -22.27 -4.53 -6.36
N SER A 120 -22.88 -3.82 -5.40
CA SER A 120 -23.12 -2.36 -5.49
C SER A 120 -22.27 -1.52 -4.53
N GLU A 121 -21.59 -2.16 -3.59
CA GLU A 121 -20.75 -1.53 -2.58
C GLU A 121 -19.39 -2.23 -2.51
N TRP A 122 -18.32 -1.45 -2.40
CA TRP A 122 -16.97 -1.99 -2.28
C TRP A 122 -16.11 -1.15 -1.34
N LEU A 123 -15.14 -1.82 -0.72
CA LEU A 123 -14.09 -1.20 0.08
C LEU A 123 -12.81 -1.09 -0.76
N ARG A 124 -12.14 0.05 -0.67
CA ARG A 124 -10.76 0.24 -1.09
C ARG A 124 -9.93 0.58 0.15
N LEU A 125 -8.91 -0.20 0.43
CA LEU A 125 -8.03 -0.01 1.59
C LEU A 125 -6.59 0.09 1.10
N THR A 126 -5.96 1.22 1.36
CA THR A 126 -4.54 1.50 1.10
C THR A 126 -3.79 1.71 2.40
N GLY A 127 -2.48 1.57 2.38
CA GLY A 127 -1.63 1.79 3.55
C GLY A 127 -0.24 1.19 3.36
N THR A 128 0.38 0.85 4.48
CA THR A 128 1.68 0.19 4.50
C THR A 128 1.59 -1.12 5.27
N LEU A 129 2.12 -2.19 4.68
CA LEU A 129 2.24 -3.50 5.32
C LEU A 129 3.58 -3.60 6.04
N VAL A 130 3.54 -4.03 7.29
CA VAL A 130 4.72 -4.27 8.12
C VAL A 130 4.71 -5.73 8.56
N ASN A 131 5.80 -6.44 8.27
CA ASN A 131 5.93 -7.84 8.67
C ASN A 131 6.12 -7.95 10.18
N ASP A 132 5.41 -8.88 10.83
CA ASP A 132 5.52 -9.18 12.25
C ASP A 132 5.97 -10.63 12.45
N GLU A 133 7.17 -10.81 12.98
CA GLU A 133 7.75 -12.13 13.23
C GLU A 133 7.43 -12.67 14.63
N THR A 134 6.59 -11.99 15.40
CA THR A 134 6.23 -12.38 16.77
C THR A 134 5.49 -13.72 16.77
N LEU A 135 6.07 -14.75 17.40
CA LEU A 135 5.50 -16.10 17.45
C LEU A 135 4.08 -16.09 18.03
N ALA A 136 3.86 -15.37 19.14
CA ALA A 136 2.55 -15.30 19.79
C ALA A 136 1.46 -14.70 18.86
N VAL A 137 1.82 -13.76 17.99
CA VAL A 137 0.89 -13.18 17.00
C VAL A 137 0.55 -14.20 15.92
N LYS A 138 1.55 -14.96 15.43
CA LYS A 138 1.33 -16.05 14.47
C LYS A 138 0.44 -17.15 15.04
N GLU A 139 0.71 -17.57 16.29
CA GLU A 139 -0.12 -18.55 17.01
C GLU A 139 -1.56 -18.07 17.17
N GLU A 140 -1.76 -16.85 17.63
CA GLU A 140 -3.09 -16.25 17.78
C GLU A 140 -3.84 -16.15 16.46
N PHE A 141 -3.16 -15.74 15.38
CA PHE A 141 -3.75 -15.68 14.03
C PHE A 141 -4.24 -17.07 13.58
N LEU A 142 -3.43 -18.13 13.79
CA LEU A 142 -3.81 -19.50 13.46
C LEU A 142 -4.94 -20.02 14.37
N ASN A 143 -4.93 -19.68 15.67
CA ASN A 143 -5.99 -20.08 16.59
C ASN A 143 -7.36 -19.50 16.22
N ARG A 144 -7.39 -18.32 15.62
CA ARG A 144 -8.62 -17.72 15.07
C ARG A 144 -9.01 -18.27 13.72
N ASN A 145 -8.10 -18.96 13.03
CA ASN A 145 -8.27 -19.47 11.67
C ASN A 145 -7.83 -20.93 11.54
N GLU A 146 -8.55 -21.82 12.18
CA GLU A 146 -8.24 -23.25 12.30
C GLU A 146 -7.94 -23.93 10.95
N SER A 147 -8.64 -23.53 9.87
CA SER A 147 -8.43 -24.10 8.53
C SER A 147 -7.02 -23.86 7.98
N LEU A 148 -6.34 -22.82 8.45
CA LEU A 148 -4.98 -22.50 8.03
C LEU A 148 -3.92 -23.43 8.68
N LYS A 149 -4.22 -24.05 9.81
CA LYS A 149 -3.31 -24.96 10.52
C LYS A 149 -2.92 -26.19 9.72
N SER A 150 -3.70 -26.55 8.71
CA SER A 150 -3.33 -27.63 7.78
C SER A 150 -2.22 -27.23 6.80
N MET A 151 -2.00 -25.92 6.57
CA MET A 151 -1.07 -25.40 5.59
C MET A 151 0.12 -24.65 6.22
N TYR A 152 -0.04 -24.14 7.45
CA TYR A 152 0.94 -23.27 8.11
C TYR A 152 1.11 -23.68 9.58
N LYS A 153 2.33 -23.48 10.08
CA LYS A 153 2.65 -23.53 11.51
C LYS A 153 3.23 -22.18 11.93
N ALA A 154 2.98 -21.78 13.17
CA ALA A 154 3.45 -20.49 13.67
C ALA A 154 4.98 -20.41 13.76
N ASP A 155 5.62 -21.53 14.01
CA ASP A 155 7.07 -21.70 14.16
C ASP A 155 7.79 -22.09 12.86
N ASP A 156 7.07 -22.22 11.74
CA ASP A 156 7.71 -22.45 10.46
C ASP A 156 8.19 -21.12 9.82
N ASP A 157 9.25 -21.19 9.03
CA ASP A 157 9.80 -20.03 8.35
C ASP A 157 8.94 -19.53 7.19
N ASN A 158 7.88 -20.24 6.84
CA ASN A 158 7.04 -19.89 5.68
C ASN A 158 5.88 -18.97 6.05
N MET A 159 5.35 -19.02 7.27
CA MET A 159 4.24 -18.17 7.67
C MET A 159 4.68 -16.73 7.87
N ALA A 160 4.06 -15.81 7.15
CA ALA A 160 4.19 -14.37 7.35
C ALA A 160 2.85 -13.77 7.75
N VAL A 161 2.83 -13.03 8.86
CA VAL A 161 1.74 -12.15 9.25
C VAL A 161 2.19 -10.71 9.12
N LEU A 162 1.36 -9.86 8.48
CA LEU A 162 1.69 -8.47 8.23
C LEU A 162 0.56 -7.59 8.77
N TYR A 163 0.90 -6.59 9.59
CA TYR A 163 -0.09 -5.61 10.00
C TYR A 163 -0.12 -4.41 9.07
N ILE A 164 -1.29 -3.78 9.02
CA ILE A 164 -1.57 -2.60 8.21
C ILE A 164 -1.38 -1.37 9.10
N THR A 165 -0.68 -0.36 8.59
CA THR A 165 -0.49 0.94 9.22
C THR A 165 -0.60 2.06 8.21
N ASN A 166 -0.80 3.30 8.67
CA ASN A 166 -1.01 4.48 7.82
C ASN A 166 -2.13 4.24 6.80
N ALA A 167 -3.22 3.66 7.27
CA ALA A 167 -4.28 3.15 6.42
C ALA A 167 -5.33 4.22 6.11
N THR A 168 -5.79 4.18 4.86
CA THR A 168 -7.01 4.87 4.41
C THR A 168 -7.97 3.84 3.84
N ALA A 169 -9.12 3.69 4.48
CA ALA A 169 -10.20 2.83 4.00
C ALA A 169 -11.34 3.68 3.44
N ARG A 170 -11.71 3.44 2.17
CA ARG A 170 -12.77 4.13 1.45
C ARG A 170 -13.91 3.16 1.19
N PHE A 171 -15.05 3.44 1.78
CA PHE A 171 -16.30 2.70 1.54
C PHE A 171 -17.04 3.36 0.39
N CYS A 172 -17.10 2.68 -0.73
CA CYS A 172 -17.60 3.17 -1.99
C CYS A 172 -18.95 2.52 -2.35
N SER A 173 -19.80 3.27 -3.06
CA SER A 173 -21.11 2.80 -3.51
C SER A 173 -21.51 3.52 -4.80
N PHE A 174 -22.34 2.88 -5.63
CA PHE A 174 -22.95 3.56 -6.77
C PHE A 174 -24.09 4.51 -6.35
N ALA A 175 -24.62 4.38 -5.14
CA ALA A 175 -25.82 5.08 -4.70
C ALA A 175 -25.57 6.15 -3.63
N ALA A 176 -24.41 6.14 -2.96
CA ALA A 176 -24.09 7.04 -1.84
C ALA A 176 -22.70 7.67 -1.99
N PRO A 177 -22.49 8.84 -1.37
CA PRO A 177 -21.16 9.43 -1.28
C PRO A 177 -20.17 8.48 -0.60
N GLU A 178 -18.90 8.58 -1.00
CA GLU A 178 -17.79 7.84 -0.39
C GLU A 178 -17.63 8.24 1.09
N LYS A 179 -17.47 7.25 1.97
CA LYS A 179 -17.03 7.44 3.36
C LYS A 179 -15.58 7.01 3.48
N ALA A 180 -14.72 7.83 4.08
CA ALA A 180 -13.33 7.46 4.37
C ALA A 180 -13.07 7.40 5.87
N VAL A 181 -12.29 6.39 6.29
CA VAL A 181 -11.75 6.28 7.66
C VAL A 181 -10.24 6.02 7.61
N HIS A 182 -9.54 6.36 8.69
CA HIS A 182 -8.09 6.24 8.79
C HIS A 182 -7.69 5.49 10.07
N PHE A 183 -6.54 4.75 10.01
CA PHE A 183 -5.96 4.11 11.20
C PHE A 183 -4.49 3.74 11.03
#